data_40cc74d864bf6b5b74136bb9bbfcfca0
#
_entry.id   40cc74d864bf6b5b74136bb9bbfcfca0
#
_cell.length_a   1.000
_cell.length_b   1.000
_cell.length_c   1.000
_cell.angle_alpha   90.00
_cell.angle_beta   90.00
_cell.angle_gamma   90.00
#
_symmetry.space_group_name_H-M   'P 1'
#
loop_
_entity.id
_entity.type
_entity.pdbx_description
1 polymer ?
#
loop_
_entity_poly.entity_id
_entity_poly.type
_entity_poly.pdbx_seq_one_letter_code
_entity_poly.pdbx_strand_id
1 'polypeptide(L)'
;MVANNAGQPATPADLINVDEVIGKYYDLVPDPSVPEQRVIFGTSGHRGSSLKTSFNEAHIVAISQAIAEYRKKAGVTGPLYLGSDTHALSGPAKKTAIEVLVANGVHVRIDSRDDFVPTP
;
A
#
# COMPACT_ATOMS: atom_id res chain seq x y z
N MET A 1 -21.29 -1.26 -16.42
CA MET A 1 -22.50 -0.48 -16.09
C MET A 1 -22.06 0.90 -15.63
N VAL A 2 -22.61 1.96 -16.18
CA VAL A 2 -22.38 3.33 -15.69
C VAL A 2 -23.26 3.52 -14.45
N ALA A 3 -22.71 4.10 -13.38
CA ALA A 3 -23.48 4.37 -12.18
C ALA A 3 -24.62 5.36 -12.46
N ASN A 4 -25.80 5.17 -11.83
CA ASN A 4 -26.96 6.02 -12.07
C ASN A 4 -26.74 7.50 -11.71
N ASN A 5 -25.75 7.80 -10.86
CA ASN A 5 -25.35 9.14 -10.45
C ASN A 5 -24.13 9.69 -11.23
N ALA A 6 -23.74 9.05 -12.33
CA ALA A 6 -22.63 9.51 -13.14
C ALA A 6 -22.87 10.94 -13.64
N GLY A 7 -21.89 11.82 -13.43
CA GLY A 7 -21.98 13.25 -13.79
C GLY A 7 -22.70 14.13 -12.76
N GLN A 8 -23.18 13.58 -11.65
CA GLN A 8 -23.71 14.34 -10.54
C GLN A 8 -22.66 14.54 -9.44
N PRO A 9 -22.71 15.63 -8.66
CA PRO A 9 -21.86 15.77 -7.47
C PRO A 9 -22.08 14.63 -6.49
N ALA A 10 -21.01 14.15 -5.85
CA ALA A 10 -21.08 13.13 -4.82
C ALA A 10 -21.90 13.62 -3.61
N THR A 11 -22.74 12.75 -3.09
CA THR A 11 -23.47 12.96 -1.83
C THR A 11 -22.70 12.33 -0.65
N PRO A 12 -23.05 12.65 0.60
CA PRO A 12 -22.43 11.98 1.76
C PRO A 12 -22.52 10.45 1.72
N ALA A 13 -23.55 9.89 1.09
CA ALA A 13 -23.73 8.44 0.94
C ALA A 13 -22.76 7.81 -0.09
N ASP A 14 -22.19 8.62 -0.96
CA ASP A 14 -21.22 8.17 -1.98
C ASP A 14 -19.78 8.21 -1.44
N LEU A 15 -19.55 8.81 -0.28
CA LEU A 15 -18.21 8.95 0.32
C LEU A 15 -17.79 7.64 1.02
N ILE A 16 -16.51 7.33 0.91
CA ILE A 16 -15.93 6.21 1.64
C ILE A 16 -15.84 6.54 3.14
N ASN A 17 -16.01 5.53 3.98
CA ASN A 17 -15.67 5.62 5.39
C ASN A 17 -14.16 5.36 5.55
N VAL A 18 -13.39 6.40 5.81
CA VAL A 18 -11.93 6.34 5.92
C VAL A 18 -11.50 5.46 7.09
N ASP A 19 -12.16 5.56 8.24
CA ASP A 19 -11.84 4.77 9.43
C ASP A 19 -12.09 3.27 9.19
N GLU A 20 -13.15 2.93 8.45
CA GLU A 20 -13.41 1.56 8.04
C GLU A 20 -12.32 1.03 7.10
N VAL A 21 -11.94 1.81 6.10
CA VAL A 21 -10.88 1.44 5.15
C VAL A 21 -9.56 1.18 5.88
N ILE A 22 -9.19 2.06 6.82
CA ILE A 22 -7.97 1.91 7.63
C ILE A 22 -8.10 0.74 8.61
N GLY A 23 -9.23 0.59 9.29
CA GLY A 23 -9.48 -0.55 10.19
C GLY A 23 -9.32 -1.89 9.46
N LYS A 24 -9.95 -2.03 8.30
CA LYS A 24 -9.84 -3.24 7.47
C LYS A 24 -8.43 -3.53 6.94
N TYR A 25 -7.60 -2.51 6.79
CA TYR A 25 -6.19 -2.70 6.43
C TYR A 25 -5.44 -3.55 7.47
N TYR A 26 -5.70 -3.33 8.75
CA TYR A 26 -5.07 -4.07 9.84
C TYR A 26 -5.81 -5.35 10.23
N ASP A 27 -7.15 -5.34 10.16
CA ASP A 27 -7.98 -6.43 10.70
C ASP A 27 -8.09 -7.63 9.75
N LEU A 28 -8.06 -7.40 8.43
CA LEU A 28 -8.26 -8.46 7.46
C LEU A 28 -6.93 -9.07 7.01
N VAL A 29 -6.84 -10.39 7.21
CA VAL A 29 -5.68 -11.17 6.77
C VAL A 29 -6.01 -11.87 5.45
N PRO A 30 -5.22 -11.65 4.38
CA PRO A 30 -5.46 -12.31 3.09
C PRO A 30 -5.20 -13.80 3.16
N ASP A 31 -6.05 -14.57 2.47
CA ASP A 31 -5.86 -15.99 2.23
C ASP A 31 -5.15 -16.21 0.88
N PRO A 32 -3.90 -16.69 0.86
CA PRO A 32 -3.16 -16.90 -0.39
C PRO A 32 -3.73 -18.03 -1.25
N SER A 33 -4.67 -18.85 -0.75
CA SER A 33 -5.39 -19.83 -1.58
C SER A 33 -6.42 -19.16 -2.49
N VAL A 34 -6.89 -17.96 -2.13
CA VAL A 34 -7.84 -17.16 -2.91
C VAL A 34 -7.07 -16.25 -3.88
N PRO A 35 -7.18 -16.44 -5.20
CA PRO A 35 -6.38 -15.68 -6.18
C PRO A 35 -6.49 -14.16 -6.05
N GLU A 36 -7.70 -13.64 -5.78
CA GLU A 36 -7.99 -12.21 -5.67
C GLU A 36 -7.38 -11.55 -4.43
N GLN A 37 -6.95 -12.36 -3.45
CA GLN A 37 -6.31 -11.92 -2.22
C GLN A 37 -4.78 -12.03 -2.25
N ARG A 38 -4.21 -12.42 -3.38
CA ARG A 38 -2.74 -12.52 -3.54
C ARG A 38 -2.11 -11.17 -3.85
N VAL A 39 -0.81 -11.08 -3.60
CA VAL A 39 0.00 -10.02 -4.19
C VAL A 39 0.09 -10.26 -5.69
N ILE A 40 -0.45 -9.33 -6.48
CA ILE A 40 -0.40 -9.38 -7.95
C ILE A 40 0.14 -8.04 -8.45
N PHE A 41 1.30 -8.09 -9.10
CA PHE A 41 1.89 -6.91 -9.73
C PHE A 41 1.37 -6.76 -11.15
N GLY A 42 0.78 -5.58 -11.44
CA GLY A 42 0.57 -5.10 -12.79
C GLY A 42 1.78 -4.32 -13.30
N THR A 43 1.58 -3.50 -14.33
CA THR A 43 2.64 -2.64 -14.91
C THR A 43 3.14 -1.57 -13.94
N SER A 44 2.30 -1.13 -13.01
CA SER A 44 2.58 -0.03 -12.09
C SER A 44 2.65 -0.47 -10.61
N GLY A 45 2.69 -1.76 -10.34
CA GLY A 45 2.76 -2.30 -9.00
C GLY A 45 1.52 -3.10 -8.58
N HIS A 46 1.46 -3.46 -7.30
CA HIS A 46 0.30 -4.11 -6.68
C HIS A 46 -0.76 -3.07 -6.33
N ARG A 47 -2.00 -3.33 -6.71
CA ARG A 47 -3.17 -2.49 -6.42
C ARG A 47 -4.30 -3.34 -5.86
N GLY A 48 -5.06 -2.77 -4.93
CA GLY A 48 -6.17 -3.48 -4.31
C GLY A 48 -6.99 -2.60 -3.39
N SER A 49 -7.86 -3.22 -2.60
CA SER A 49 -8.70 -2.58 -1.60
C SER A 49 -8.64 -3.34 -0.28
N SER A 50 -8.51 -2.63 0.83
CA SER A 50 -8.55 -3.24 2.16
C SER A 50 -9.91 -3.90 2.45
N LEU A 51 -10.99 -3.32 1.93
CA LEU A 51 -12.35 -3.85 2.07
C LEU A 51 -12.56 -5.18 1.32
N LYS A 52 -11.72 -5.47 0.32
CA LYS A 52 -11.76 -6.72 -0.48
C LYS A 52 -10.63 -7.67 -0.13
N THR A 53 -9.94 -7.44 0.96
CA THR A 53 -8.78 -8.26 1.41
C THR A 53 -7.72 -8.42 0.31
N SER A 54 -7.52 -7.38 -0.49
CA SER A 54 -6.55 -7.36 -1.59
C SER A 54 -5.49 -6.24 -1.47
N PHE A 55 -5.57 -5.43 -0.41
CA PHE A 55 -4.55 -4.45 -0.04
C PHE A 55 -4.58 -4.23 1.48
N ASN A 56 -3.93 -5.10 2.23
CA ASN A 56 -3.92 -5.13 3.69
C ASN A 56 -2.47 -5.15 4.21
N GLU A 57 -2.28 -5.01 5.50
CA GLU A 57 -0.95 -4.97 6.13
C GLU A 57 -0.07 -6.14 5.72
N ALA A 58 -0.62 -7.37 5.71
CA ALA A 58 0.12 -8.56 5.31
C ALA A 58 0.68 -8.49 3.87
N HIS A 59 -0.04 -7.84 2.95
CA HIS A 59 0.48 -7.61 1.59
C HIS A 59 1.69 -6.69 1.62
N ILE A 60 1.62 -5.60 2.38
CA ILE A 60 2.71 -4.62 2.46
C ILE A 60 3.92 -5.22 3.18
N VAL A 61 3.72 -6.02 4.22
CA VAL A 61 4.79 -6.79 4.88
C VAL A 61 5.47 -7.71 3.86
N ALA A 62 4.71 -8.51 3.12
CA ALA A 62 5.26 -9.45 2.14
C ALA A 62 6.02 -8.74 1.01
N ILE A 63 5.46 -7.66 0.46
CA ILE A 63 6.10 -6.87 -0.60
C ILE A 63 7.40 -6.24 -0.09
N SER A 64 7.36 -5.60 1.08
CA SER A 64 8.53 -4.93 1.66
C SER A 64 9.65 -5.91 2.01
N GLN A 65 9.29 -7.09 2.53
CA GLN A 65 10.24 -8.17 2.78
C GLN A 65 10.88 -8.67 1.48
N ALA A 66 10.07 -8.91 0.44
CA ALA A 66 10.59 -9.32 -0.86
C ALA A 66 11.52 -8.28 -1.49
N ILE A 67 11.22 -6.99 -1.34
CA ILE A 67 12.12 -5.90 -1.78
C ILE A 67 13.44 -5.96 -1.04
N ALA A 68 13.44 -6.11 0.29
CA ALA A 68 14.66 -6.19 1.09
C ALA A 68 15.53 -7.39 0.67
N GLU A 69 14.92 -8.56 0.49
CA GLU A 69 15.60 -9.78 0.04
C GLU A 69 16.18 -9.64 -1.38
N TYR A 70 15.40 -9.07 -2.30
CA TYR A 70 15.86 -8.81 -3.67
C TYR A 70 17.06 -7.85 -3.68
N ARG A 71 17.00 -6.75 -2.93
CA ARG A 71 18.11 -5.78 -2.82
C ARG A 71 19.37 -6.45 -2.32
N LYS A 72 19.25 -7.28 -1.27
CA LYS A 72 20.38 -8.03 -0.73
C LYS A 72 20.98 -8.98 -1.77
N LYS A 73 20.13 -9.75 -2.46
CA LYS A 73 20.56 -10.70 -3.51
C LYS A 73 21.20 -9.98 -4.71
N ALA A 74 20.69 -8.82 -5.08
CA ALA A 74 21.19 -8.03 -6.20
C ALA A 74 22.38 -7.12 -5.83
N GLY A 75 22.84 -7.13 -4.57
CA GLY A 75 23.95 -6.28 -4.11
C GLY A 75 23.63 -4.78 -4.10
N VAL A 76 22.38 -4.41 -3.97
CA VAL A 76 21.95 -3.01 -3.91
C VAL A 76 22.14 -2.48 -2.48
N THR A 77 23.14 -1.61 -2.29
CA THR A 77 23.53 -1.08 -0.97
C THR A 77 23.13 0.37 -0.72
N GLY A 78 22.72 1.10 -1.76
CA GLY A 78 22.30 2.50 -1.64
C GLY A 78 20.98 2.66 -0.85
N PRO A 79 20.59 3.89 -0.48
CA PRO A 79 19.34 4.13 0.20
C PRO A 79 18.12 3.80 -0.68
N LEU A 80 17.01 3.42 -0.03
CA LEU A 80 15.72 3.27 -0.66
C LEU A 80 14.91 4.54 -0.41
N TYR A 81 14.44 5.19 -1.48
CA TYR A 81 13.57 6.36 -1.38
C TYR A 81 12.12 5.90 -1.40
N LEU A 82 11.36 6.29 -0.38
CA LEU A 82 9.96 5.93 -0.21
C LEU A 82 9.10 7.19 -0.20
N GLY A 83 8.17 7.28 -1.14
CA GLY A 83 7.15 8.32 -1.18
C GLY A 83 5.75 7.77 -0.94
N SER A 84 4.79 8.65 -0.69
CA SER A 84 3.38 8.31 -0.53
C SER A 84 2.49 9.36 -1.19
N ASP A 85 1.34 8.93 -1.69
CA ASP A 85 0.30 9.80 -2.24
C ASP A 85 -0.76 10.16 -1.18
N THR A 86 -1.87 10.77 -1.63
CA THR A 86 -2.95 11.24 -0.76
C THR A 86 -3.99 10.18 -0.42
N HIS A 87 -3.82 8.92 -0.86
CA HIS A 87 -4.79 7.86 -0.56
C HIS A 87 -4.84 7.56 0.95
N ALA A 88 -6.03 7.23 1.47
CA ALA A 88 -6.25 6.95 2.89
C ALA A 88 -5.33 5.85 3.46
N LEU A 89 -4.96 4.85 2.64
CA LEU A 89 -4.06 3.77 3.04
C LEU A 89 -2.58 4.09 2.89
N SER A 90 -2.21 5.22 2.29
CA SER A 90 -0.79 5.56 2.06
C SER A 90 -0.02 5.74 3.36
N GLY A 91 -0.62 6.38 4.37
CA GLY A 91 -0.02 6.50 5.71
C GLY A 91 0.23 5.14 6.38
N PRO A 92 -0.80 4.31 6.58
CA PRO A 92 -0.64 2.95 7.13
C PRO A 92 0.37 2.09 6.36
N ALA A 93 0.28 2.07 5.02
CA ALA A 93 1.18 1.29 4.18
C ALA A 93 2.64 1.78 4.26
N LYS A 94 2.86 3.10 4.28
CA LYS A 94 4.20 3.69 4.46
C LYS A 94 4.79 3.27 5.79
N LYS A 95 4.02 3.35 6.88
CA LYS A 95 4.46 2.93 8.22
C LYS A 95 4.90 1.47 8.22
N THR A 96 4.05 0.56 7.76
CA THR A 96 4.36 -0.88 7.68
C THR A 96 5.60 -1.14 6.83
N ALA A 97 5.72 -0.49 5.66
CA ALA A 97 6.87 -0.65 4.77
C ALA A 97 8.18 -0.19 5.43
N ILE A 98 8.18 0.95 6.12
CA ILE A 98 9.36 1.45 6.84
C ILE A 98 9.78 0.47 7.93
N GLU A 99 8.84 -0.03 8.74
CA GLU A 99 9.12 -0.97 9.81
C GLU A 99 9.80 -2.24 9.29
N VAL A 100 9.29 -2.83 8.22
CA VAL A 100 9.86 -4.04 7.62
C VAL A 100 11.23 -3.77 6.98
N LEU A 101 11.35 -2.70 6.20
CA LEU A 101 12.59 -2.36 5.51
C LEU A 101 13.72 -2.04 6.50
N VAL A 102 13.43 -1.26 7.54
CA VAL A 102 14.40 -0.91 8.59
C VAL A 102 14.80 -2.16 9.38
N ALA A 103 13.87 -3.04 9.73
CA ALA A 103 14.16 -4.31 10.38
C ALA A 103 15.09 -5.22 9.56
N ASN A 104 15.06 -5.08 8.23
CA ASN A 104 15.99 -5.76 7.31
C ASN A 104 17.31 -4.99 7.06
N GLY A 105 17.55 -3.91 7.79
CA GLY A 105 18.78 -3.11 7.65
C GLY A 105 18.82 -2.22 6.41
N VAL A 106 17.68 -1.99 5.76
CA VAL A 106 17.60 -1.07 4.61
C VAL A 106 17.59 0.37 5.09
N HIS A 107 18.49 1.19 4.54
CA HIS A 107 18.48 2.62 4.80
C HIS A 107 17.35 3.28 3.98
N VAL A 108 16.25 3.62 4.64
CA VAL A 108 15.08 4.25 4.01
C VAL A 108 15.18 5.77 4.11
N ARG A 109 14.90 6.47 3.01
CA ARG A 109 14.76 7.93 2.96
C ARG A 109 13.34 8.31 2.58
N ILE A 110 12.74 9.22 3.35
CA ILE A 110 11.41 9.79 3.10
C ILE A 110 11.53 11.31 2.95
N ASP A 111 10.48 11.97 2.47
CA ASP A 111 10.43 13.43 2.47
C ASP A 111 10.57 13.98 3.90
N SER A 112 11.42 15.00 4.07
CA SER A 112 11.75 15.55 5.39
C SER A 112 10.57 16.28 6.06
N ARG A 113 9.56 16.68 5.27
CA ARG A 113 8.34 17.32 5.74
C ARG A 113 7.21 16.30 5.97
N ASP A 114 7.47 15.03 5.67
CA ASP A 114 6.47 13.95 5.65
C ASP A 114 5.28 14.25 4.72
N ASP A 115 5.54 14.94 3.62
CA ASP A 115 4.55 15.40 2.65
C ASP A 115 4.34 14.34 1.53
N PHE A 116 3.29 14.55 0.75
CA PHE A 116 2.97 13.70 -0.39
C PHE A 116 3.96 13.91 -1.53
N VAL A 117 4.28 12.81 -2.21
CA VAL A 117 5.23 12.80 -3.32
C VAL A 117 4.50 12.33 -4.57
N PRO A 118 4.54 13.07 -5.68
CA PRO A 118 3.94 12.62 -6.93
C PRO A 118 4.66 11.38 -7.44
N THR A 119 3.93 10.53 -8.15
CA THR A 119 4.51 9.39 -8.87
C THR A 119 5.42 9.92 -9.98
N PRO A 120 6.66 9.43 -10.08
CA PRO A 120 7.58 9.83 -11.13
C PRO A 120 7.08 9.40 -12.51
#